data_f07feaef332f889b058ae0f4e4121ccf
#
_entry.id   f07feaef332f889b058ae0f4e4121ccf
#
_cell.length_a   1.000
_cell.length_b   1.000
_cell.length_c   1.000
_cell.angle_alpha   90.00
_cell.angle_beta   90.00
_cell.angle_gamma   90.00
#
_symmetry.space_group_name_H-M   'P 1'
#
loop_
_entity.id
_entity.type
_entity.pdbx_description
1 polymer ?
#
loop_
_entity_poly.entity_id
_entity_poly.type
_entity_poly.pdbx_seq_one_letter_code
_entity_poly.pdbx_strand_id
1 'polypeptide(L)'
;PSSILQKMESLGFEVMHVYGLTETYGHVTHCAWNEDWNNLSEEDRFERKSYQGVRYPHTEIVTVLDPNTQEPVPFDGETMGEIMIRGNTVMKGYYKNEEATKLSLKNGWFHSGDLAVIHPNGYIQVKDRSKDIIISGGENISSVEIENIIIKHPSVSLAAVVARPDDKWGETPCAFIELIDGQEVEEGELKTFCRQYLAGFKMPKTFVFQTLPKTLSLIHI
;
A
#
# COMPACT_ATOMS: atom_id res chain seq x y z
N PRO A 1 4.78 0.73 6.87
CA PRO A 1 3.84 1.00 7.96
C PRO A 1 4.31 2.17 8.83
N SER A 2 3.39 3.00 9.29
CA SER A 2 3.67 4.14 10.17
C SER A 2 4.39 3.74 11.46
N SER A 3 4.07 2.57 12.01
CA SER A 3 4.70 2.00 13.21
C SER A 3 6.21 1.75 13.05
N ILE A 4 6.65 1.37 11.84
CA ILE A 4 8.09 1.17 11.55
C ILE A 4 8.80 2.52 11.50
N LEU A 5 8.21 3.53 10.86
CA LEU A 5 8.75 4.89 10.82
C LEU A 5 8.92 5.46 12.23
N GLN A 6 7.90 5.32 13.08
CA GLN A 6 7.96 5.73 14.49
C GLN A 6 9.11 5.04 15.23
N LYS A 7 9.24 3.71 15.07
CA LYS A 7 10.31 2.95 15.72
C LYS A 7 11.70 3.38 15.24
N MET A 8 11.86 3.64 13.94
CA MET A 8 13.14 4.12 13.39
C MET A 8 13.50 5.51 13.94
N GLU A 9 12.55 6.44 14.01
CA GLU A 9 12.79 7.76 14.59
C GLU A 9 13.09 7.70 16.08
N SER A 10 12.48 6.81 16.85
CA SER A 10 12.81 6.61 18.27
C SER A 10 14.26 6.12 18.49
N LEU A 11 14.87 5.51 17.46
CA LEU A 11 16.28 5.13 17.44
C LEU A 11 17.21 6.24 16.91
N GLY A 12 16.68 7.44 16.63
CA GLY A 12 17.44 8.60 16.17
C GLY A 12 17.66 8.67 14.66
N PHE A 13 16.96 7.87 13.86
CA PHE A 13 17.02 7.95 12.40
C PHE A 13 16.02 9.00 11.88
N GLU A 14 16.47 9.85 10.98
CA GLU A 14 15.60 10.67 10.15
C GLU A 14 15.20 9.88 8.90
N VAL A 15 13.93 9.53 8.75
CA VAL A 15 13.43 8.68 7.67
C VAL A 15 12.59 9.51 6.71
N MET A 16 12.98 9.53 5.45
CA MET A 16 12.19 10.06 4.35
C MET A 16 11.59 8.90 3.53
N HIS A 17 10.28 8.83 3.46
CA HIS A 17 9.60 7.85 2.62
C HIS A 17 9.63 8.29 1.16
N VAL A 18 10.03 7.39 0.27
CA VAL A 18 10.07 7.61 -1.18
C VAL A 18 9.34 6.47 -1.89
N TYR A 19 8.82 6.75 -3.08
CA TYR A 19 8.19 5.74 -3.92
C TYR A 19 8.76 5.81 -5.34
N GLY A 20 8.98 4.66 -5.92
CA GLY A 20 9.42 4.46 -7.29
C GLY A 20 9.59 2.99 -7.60
N LEU A 21 9.82 2.66 -8.85
CA LEU A 21 9.95 1.32 -9.37
C LEU A 21 11.24 1.19 -10.18
N THR A 22 11.64 -0.04 -10.48
CA THR A 22 12.75 -0.32 -11.41
C THR A 22 12.47 0.31 -12.78
N GLU A 23 11.22 0.29 -13.19
CA GLU A 23 10.69 0.85 -14.44
C GLU A 23 10.78 2.38 -14.51
N THR A 24 11.00 3.04 -13.40
CA THR A 24 11.14 4.51 -13.32
C THR A 24 12.56 4.96 -12.97
N TYR A 25 13.53 4.04 -12.97
CA TYR A 25 14.95 4.30 -12.64
C TYR A 25 15.18 4.92 -11.26
N GLY A 26 14.35 4.63 -10.31
CA GLY A 26 14.41 5.13 -8.95
C GLY A 26 13.11 5.80 -8.51
N HIS A 27 13.22 6.62 -7.46
CA HIS A 27 12.04 7.23 -6.87
C HIS A 27 11.47 8.38 -7.73
N VAL A 28 10.16 8.44 -7.80
CA VAL A 28 9.39 9.45 -8.54
C VAL A 28 8.59 10.37 -7.62
N THR A 29 8.40 9.95 -6.38
CA THR A 29 7.82 10.77 -5.32
C THR A 29 8.64 10.68 -4.04
N HIS A 30 8.46 11.65 -3.16
CA HIS A 30 8.99 11.66 -1.81
C HIS A 30 7.99 12.29 -0.85
N CYS A 31 7.94 11.80 0.37
CA CYS A 31 7.11 12.35 1.41
C CYS A 31 7.82 13.55 2.04
N ALA A 32 7.77 14.70 1.35
CA ALA A 32 8.30 15.96 1.87
C ALA A 32 7.58 16.32 3.18
N TRP A 33 8.30 16.92 4.13
CA TRP A 33 7.68 17.42 5.34
C TRP A 33 6.73 18.57 5.01
N ASN A 34 5.54 18.57 5.59
CA ASN A 34 4.60 19.66 5.51
C ASN A 34 4.51 20.33 6.90
N GLU A 35 4.70 21.65 6.94
CA GLU A 35 4.72 22.40 8.20
C GLU A 35 3.41 22.29 9.00
N ASP A 36 2.27 22.10 8.32
CA ASP A 36 0.97 21.89 8.98
C ASP A 36 0.97 20.64 9.88
N TRP A 37 1.85 19.67 9.60
CA TRP A 37 1.97 18.43 10.39
C TRP A 37 2.58 18.67 11.79
N ASN A 38 3.24 19.80 12.00
CA ASN A 38 3.79 20.14 13.31
C ASN A 38 2.71 20.22 14.41
N ASN A 39 1.45 20.49 14.01
CA ASN A 39 0.32 20.65 14.92
C ASN A 39 -0.52 19.36 15.09
N LEU A 40 -0.16 18.29 14.40
CA LEU A 40 -0.85 16.99 14.48
C LEU A 40 -0.39 16.19 15.70
N SER A 41 -1.21 15.21 16.09
CA SER A 41 -0.80 14.18 17.04
C SER A 41 0.41 13.41 16.50
N GLU A 42 1.16 12.74 17.38
CA GLU A 42 2.29 11.91 16.96
C GLU A 42 1.84 10.79 16.00
N GLU A 43 0.73 10.13 16.31
CA GLU A 43 0.15 9.07 15.47
C GLU A 43 -0.20 9.59 14.07
N ASP A 44 -0.92 10.72 13.98
CA ASP A 44 -1.29 11.32 12.70
C ASP A 44 -0.06 11.75 11.89
N ARG A 45 0.97 12.28 12.54
CA ARG A 45 2.24 12.64 11.87
C ARG A 45 2.90 11.43 11.22
N PHE A 46 2.99 10.30 11.93
CA PHE A 46 3.59 9.09 11.38
C PHE A 46 2.72 8.46 10.29
N GLU A 47 1.40 8.59 10.39
CA GLU A 47 0.51 8.21 9.30
C GLU A 47 0.82 9.03 8.05
N ARG A 48 0.89 10.38 8.15
CA ARG A 48 1.25 11.25 7.02
C ARG A 48 2.64 10.96 6.45
N LYS A 49 3.62 10.71 7.31
CA LYS A 49 4.98 10.33 6.89
C LYS A 49 5.03 8.98 6.16
N SER A 50 4.04 8.13 6.31
CA SER A 50 3.93 6.86 5.59
C SER A 50 3.38 6.99 4.18
N TYR A 51 2.90 8.19 3.77
CA TYR A 51 2.44 8.43 2.40
C TYR A 51 3.62 8.38 1.41
N GLN A 52 3.34 8.12 0.14
CA GLN A 52 4.34 8.17 -0.92
C GLN A 52 4.71 9.61 -1.28
N GLY A 53 3.87 10.55 -0.87
CA GLY A 53 4.16 11.98 -0.89
C GLY A 53 3.86 12.65 -2.22
N VAL A 54 4.70 13.60 -2.58
CA VAL A 54 4.53 14.45 -3.75
C VAL A 54 5.57 14.15 -4.83
N ARG A 55 5.31 14.58 -6.06
CA ARG A 55 6.20 14.40 -7.20
C ARG A 55 7.63 14.91 -6.92
N TYR A 56 8.61 14.09 -7.20
CA TYR A 56 10.02 14.49 -7.11
C TYR A 56 10.43 15.40 -8.27
N PRO A 57 11.30 16.40 -8.08
CA PRO A 57 11.61 17.44 -9.09
C PRO A 57 12.06 16.92 -10.45
N HIS A 58 12.79 15.80 -10.53
CA HIS A 58 13.27 15.24 -11.80
C HIS A 58 12.20 14.48 -12.59
N THR A 59 11.05 14.17 -11.99
CA THR A 59 9.97 13.47 -12.66
C THR A 59 9.03 14.47 -13.32
N GLU A 60 8.67 14.24 -14.58
CA GLU A 60 7.80 15.17 -15.33
C GLU A 60 6.40 15.20 -14.72
N ILE A 61 5.72 14.05 -14.63
CA ILE A 61 4.38 13.93 -14.05
C ILE A 61 4.26 12.62 -13.25
N VAL A 62 3.71 12.72 -12.05
CA VAL A 62 3.15 11.61 -11.29
C VAL A 62 1.74 12.03 -10.86
N THR A 63 0.76 11.22 -11.14
CA THR A 63 -0.65 11.49 -10.83
C THR A 63 -1.40 10.19 -10.59
N VAL A 64 -2.66 10.29 -10.17
CA VAL A 64 -3.56 9.15 -10.02
C VAL A 64 -4.73 9.34 -10.99
N LEU A 65 -4.90 8.37 -11.89
CA LEU A 65 -5.96 8.39 -12.88
C LEU A 65 -6.90 7.18 -12.67
N ASP A 66 -8.15 7.35 -13.02
CA ASP A 66 -9.07 6.22 -13.18
C ASP A 66 -8.52 5.29 -14.28
N PRO A 67 -8.28 4.01 -14.02
CA PRO A 67 -7.63 3.11 -14.98
C PRO A 67 -8.46 2.83 -16.24
N ASN A 68 -9.78 3.08 -16.21
CA ASN A 68 -10.69 2.84 -17.31
C ASN A 68 -10.88 4.09 -18.19
N THR A 69 -11.16 5.23 -17.54
CA THR A 69 -11.44 6.51 -18.24
C THR A 69 -10.18 7.31 -18.51
N GLN A 70 -9.10 7.09 -17.73
CA GLN A 70 -7.85 7.85 -17.71
C GLN A 70 -8.05 9.33 -17.31
N GLU A 71 -9.18 9.64 -16.70
CA GLU A 71 -9.42 10.96 -16.11
C GLU A 71 -8.78 11.04 -14.72
N PRO A 72 -8.31 12.23 -14.31
CA PRO A 72 -7.78 12.43 -12.97
C PRO A 72 -8.84 12.14 -11.89
N VAL A 73 -8.45 11.41 -10.84
CA VAL A 73 -9.31 11.27 -9.67
C VAL A 73 -9.35 12.57 -8.87
N PRO A 74 -10.44 12.86 -8.13
CA PRO A 74 -10.50 14.02 -7.25
C PRO A 74 -9.47 13.94 -6.12
N PHE A 75 -9.04 15.09 -5.62
CA PHE A 75 -8.08 15.21 -4.50
C PHE A 75 -8.84 15.17 -3.17
N ASP A 76 -9.53 14.05 -2.92
CA ASP A 76 -10.39 13.85 -1.74
C ASP A 76 -9.78 12.91 -0.69
N GLY A 77 -8.71 12.18 -1.05
CA GLY A 77 -8.08 11.16 -0.20
C GLY A 77 -8.87 9.85 -0.11
N GLU A 78 -9.94 9.71 -0.91
CA GLU A 78 -10.88 8.58 -0.87
C GLU A 78 -11.01 7.86 -2.21
N THR A 79 -11.15 8.62 -3.30
CA THR A 79 -11.34 8.06 -4.64
C THR A 79 -10.06 7.41 -5.13
N MET A 80 -10.11 6.10 -5.33
CA MET A 80 -8.96 5.33 -5.81
C MET A 80 -8.81 5.40 -7.32
N GLY A 81 -7.56 5.46 -7.77
CA GLY A 81 -7.13 5.28 -9.13
C GLY A 81 -5.77 4.63 -9.19
N GLU A 82 -5.21 4.47 -10.38
CA GLU A 82 -3.87 3.93 -10.59
C GLU A 82 -2.83 5.05 -10.65
N ILE A 83 -1.66 4.85 -10.02
CA ILE A 83 -0.54 5.78 -10.16
C ILE A 83 -0.02 5.70 -11.59
N MET A 84 -0.08 6.82 -12.29
CA MET A 84 0.41 6.99 -13.63
C MET A 84 1.62 7.91 -13.67
N ILE A 85 2.64 7.50 -14.40
CA ILE A 85 3.93 8.19 -14.42
C ILE A 85 4.31 8.51 -15.85
N ARG A 86 4.85 9.73 -16.04
CA ARG A 86 5.43 10.18 -17.29
C ARG A 86 6.73 10.92 -17.03
N GLY A 87 7.71 10.70 -17.86
CA GLY A 87 9.00 11.41 -17.76
C GLY A 87 10.16 10.63 -18.35
N ASN A 88 11.32 11.28 -18.39
CA ASN A 88 12.54 10.74 -18.99
C ASN A 88 13.14 9.55 -18.24
N THR A 89 12.73 9.33 -17.00
CA THR A 89 13.19 8.22 -16.16
C THR A 89 12.39 6.94 -16.38
N VAL A 90 11.25 7.03 -17.07
CA VAL A 90 10.43 5.85 -17.41
C VAL A 90 11.17 5.00 -18.44
N MET A 91 11.19 3.68 -18.20
CA MET A 91 11.84 2.70 -19.06
C MET A 91 11.33 2.73 -20.50
N LYS A 92 12.14 2.27 -21.45
CA LYS A 92 11.69 2.05 -22.85
C LYS A 92 10.78 0.81 -22.99
N GLY A 93 10.89 -0.14 -22.08
CA GLY A 93 10.14 -1.37 -22.08
C GLY A 93 10.87 -2.52 -21.42
N TYR A 94 10.18 -3.64 -21.27
CA TYR A 94 10.73 -4.88 -20.75
C TYR A 94 11.55 -5.62 -21.84
N TYR A 95 12.71 -6.13 -21.45
CA TYR A 95 13.62 -6.80 -22.35
C TYR A 95 12.97 -8.05 -22.99
N LYS A 96 12.90 -8.08 -24.32
CA LYS A 96 12.28 -9.17 -25.11
C LYS A 96 10.85 -9.53 -24.68
N ASN A 97 10.09 -8.57 -24.14
CA ASN A 97 8.70 -8.76 -23.75
C ASN A 97 7.85 -7.58 -24.24
N GLU A 98 7.49 -7.61 -25.53
CA GLU A 98 6.70 -6.55 -26.15
C GLU A 98 5.27 -6.48 -25.62
N GLU A 99 4.69 -7.63 -25.25
CA GLU A 99 3.32 -7.68 -24.74
C GLU A 99 3.22 -6.94 -23.39
N ALA A 100 4.06 -7.30 -22.43
CA ALA A 100 4.11 -6.61 -21.14
C ALA A 100 4.47 -5.12 -21.30
N THR A 101 5.37 -4.79 -22.26
CA THR A 101 5.72 -3.40 -22.57
C THR A 101 4.51 -2.60 -23.05
N LYS A 102 3.72 -3.14 -23.99
CA LYS A 102 2.51 -2.47 -24.51
C LYS A 102 1.43 -2.29 -23.44
N LEU A 103 1.32 -3.26 -22.52
CA LEU A 103 0.36 -3.16 -21.41
C LEU A 103 0.77 -2.08 -20.41
N SER A 104 2.08 -2.02 -20.09
CA SER A 104 2.57 -1.07 -19.08
C SER A 104 2.80 0.35 -19.62
N LEU A 105 3.07 0.50 -20.94
CA LEU A 105 3.29 1.79 -21.59
C LEU A 105 2.13 2.10 -22.53
N LYS A 106 0.98 2.45 -21.96
CA LYS A 106 -0.26 2.66 -22.71
C LYS A 106 -0.66 4.14 -22.67
N ASN A 107 -1.13 4.65 -23.81
CA ASN A 107 -1.66 6.02 -23.95
C ASN A 107 -0.68 7.13 -23.47
N GLY A 108 0.63 6.88 -23.57
CA GLY A 108 1.67 7.82 -23.18
C GLY A 108 1.93 7.87 -21.66
N TRP A 109 1.41 6.91 -20.92
CA TRP A 109 1.64 6.74 -19.49
C TRP A 109 2.32 5.41 -19.20
N PHE A 110 3.15 5.40 -18.16
CA PHE A 110 3.55 4.19 -17.50
C PHE A 110 2.52 3.86 -16.42
N HIS A 111 1.90 2.70 -16.54
CA HIS A 111 0.95 2.12 -15.61
C HIS A 111 1.69 1.36 -14.53
N SER A 112 1.68 1.86 -13.31
CA SER A 112 2.45 1.27 -12.21
C SER A 112 1.85 -0.04 -11.70
N GLY A 113 0.54 -0.23 -11.85
CA GLY A 113 -0.22 -1.30 -11.23
C GLY A 113 -0.49 -1.05 -9.73
N ASP A 114 -0.09 0.10 -9.19
CA ASP A 114 -0.32 0.47 -7.79
C ASP A 114 -1.53 1.41 -7.70
N LEU A 115 -2.51 1.03 -6.88
CA LEU A 115 -3.70 1.81 -6.61
C LEU A 115 -3.44 2.79 -5.47
N ALA A 116 -3.89 4.01 -5.66
CA ALA A 116 -3.65 5.10 -4.73
C ALA A 116 -4.82 6.09 -4.68
N VAL A 117 -4.76 6.96 -3.69
CA VAL A 117 -5.60 8.17 -3.60
C VAL A 117 -4.70 9.41 -3.61
N ILE A 118 -5.25 10.57 -3.97
CA ILE A 118 -4.57 11.86 -3.80
C ILE A 118 -5.32 12.65 -2.73
N HIS A 119 -4.59 13.10 -1.71
CA HIS A 119 -5.12 13.95 -0.67
C HIS A 119 -5.28 15.41 -1.14
N PRO A 120 -6.13 16.24 -0.48
CA PRO A 120 -6.35 17.65 -0.88
C PRO A 120 -5.07 18.49 -0.97
N ASN A 121 -4.03 18.13 -0.24
CA ASN A 121 -2.72 18.77 -0.28
C ASN A 121 -1.76 18.20 -1.34
N GLY A 122 -2.26 17.32 -2.23
CA GLY A 122 -1.49 16.74 -3.33
C GLY A 122 -0.62 15.53 -2.97
N TYR A 123 -0.65 15.06 -1.72
CA TYR A 123 0.09 13.86 -1.33
C TYR A 123 -0.58 12.60 -1.83
N ILE A 124 0.20 11.73 -2.45
CA ILE A 124 -0.25 10.42 -2.92
C ILE A 124 -0.09 9.41 -1.78
N GLN A 125 -1.12 8.59 -1.57
CA GLN A 125 -1.09 7.46 -0.65
C GLN A 125 -1.46 6.18 -1.41
N VAL A 126 -0.51 5.25 -1.51
CA VAL A 126 -0.77 3.90 -2.05
C VAL A 126 -1.71 3.17 -1.11
N LYS A 127 -2.72 2.55 -1.69
CA LYS A 127 -3.70 1.73 -0.97
C LYS A 127 -3.45 0.24 -1.15
N ASP A 128 -3.14 -0.18 -2.39
CA ASP A 128 -2.82 -1.57 -2.70
C ASP A 128 -2.26 -1.69 -4.13
N ARG A 129 -1.94 -2.92 -4.55
CA ARG A 129 -1.74 -3.26 -5.96
C ARG A 129 -3.04 -3.67 -6.62
N SER A 130 -3.22 -3.31 -7.87
CA SER A 130 -4.44 -3.61 -8.61
C SER A 130 -4.75 -5.12 -8.70
N LYS A 131 -3.70 -5.96 -8.72
CA LYS A 131 -3.82 -7.42 -8.75
C LYS A 131 -4.03 -8.07 -7.37
N ASP A 132 -3.80 -7.32 -6.28
CA ASP A 132 -3.84 -7.83 -4.90
C ASP A 132 -5.11 -7.34 -4.17
N ILE A 133 -5.89 -6.43 -4.78
CA ILE A 133 -7.22 -6.02 -4.29
C ILE A 133 -8.13 -7.26 -4.18
N ILE A 134 -8.76 -7.40 -3.03
CA ILE A 134 -9.70 -8.48 -2.73
C ILE A 134 -11.11 -7.99 -3.06
N ILE A 135 -11.80 -8.66 -3.98
CA ILE A 135 -13.16 -8.28 -4.40
C ILE A 135 -14.17 -9.15 -3.65
N SER A 136 -14.72 -8.60 -2.58
CA SER A 136 -15.67 -9.31 -1.70
C SER A 136 -17.06 -8.72 -1.79
N GLY A 137 -17.99 -9.44 -2.37
CA GLY A 137 -19.39 -9.00 -2.52
C GLY A 137 -19.56 -7.72 -3.34
N GLY A 138 -18.62 -7.43 -4.26
CA GLY A 138 -18.60 -6.21 -5.07
C GLY A 138 -17.83 -5.04 -4.44
N GLU A 139 -17.33 -5.19 -3.21
CA GLU A 139 -16.52 -4.18 -2.52
C GLU A 139 -15.02 -4.46 -2.73
N ASN A 140 -14.26 -3.42 -2.98
CA ASN A 140 -12.80 -3.48 -3.08
C ASN A 140 -12.18 -3.36 -1.68
N ILE A 141 -11.46 -4.38 -1.28
CA ILE A 141 -10.79 -4.45 0.03
C ILE A 141 -9.28 -4.44 -0.18
N SER A 142 -8.61 -3.47 0.44
CA SER A 142 -7.14 -3.40 0.46
C SER A 142 -6.58 -4.46 1.40
N SER A 143 -5.69 -5.30 0.87
CA SER A 143 -4.90 -6.25 1.66
C SER A 143 -3.96 -5.52 2.61
N VAL A 144 -3.31 -4.46 2.13
CA VAL A 144 -2.38 -3.61 2.89
C VAL A 144 -3.05 -2.91 4.07
N GLU A 145 -4.32 -2.45 3.93
CA GLU A 145 -5.06 -1.85 5.05
C GLU A 145 -5.21 -2.84 6.19
N ILE A 146 -5.57 -4.08 5.87
CA ILE A 146 -5.76 -5.13 6.87
C ILE A 146 -4.42 -5.52 7.51
N GLU A 147 -3.38 -5.71 6.72
CA GLU A 147 -2.02 -6.01 7.19
C GLU A 147 -1.52 -4.95 8.17
N ASN A 148 -1.67 -3.68 7.83
CA ASN A 148 -1.27 -2.56 8.68
C ASN A 148 -2.00 -2.53 10.03
N ILE A 149 -3.25 -2.98 10.08
CA ILE A 149 -3.99 -3.11 11.34
C ILE A 149 -3.49 -4.31 12.14
N ILE A 150 -3.33 -5.47 11.51
CA ILE A 150 -2.88 -6.69 12.19
C ILE A 150 -1.49 -6.50 12.81
N ILE A 151 -0.56 -5.84 12.12
CA ILE A 151 0.81 -5.57 12.58
C ILE A 151 0.84 -4.63 13.81
N LYS A 152 -0.21 -3.85 14.07
CA LYS A 152 -0.30 -3.04 15.31
C LYS A 152 -0.50 -3.90 16.57
N HIS A 153 -0.88 -5.16 16.43
CA HIS A 153 -1.03 -6.05 17.58
C HIS A 153 0.34 -6.41 18.21
N PRO A 154 0.51 -6.28 19.54
CA PRO A 154 1.80 -6.45 20.21
C PRO A 154 2.50 -7.78 19.98
N SER A 155 1.75 -8.86 19.78
CA SER A 155 2.29 -10.22 19.56
C SER A 155 2.60 -10.53 18.09
N VAL A 156 2.26 -9.63 17.13
CA VAL A 156 2.44 -9.89 15.70
C VAL A 156 3.75 -9.29 15.20
N SER A 157 4.56 -10.11 14.56
CA SER A 157 5.79 -9.71 13.87
C SER A 157 5.51 -9.26 12.45
N LEU A 158 4.76 -10.07 11.68
CA LEU A 158 4.43 -9.82 10.28
C LEU A 158 3.00 -10.33 9.97
N ALA A 159 2.38 -9.71 8.99
CA ALA A 159 1.12 -10.16 8.43
C ALA A 159 1.15 -10.07 6.90
N ALA A 160 0.50 -11.01 6.24
CA ALA A 160 0.23 -10.99 4.81
C ALA A 160 -1.24 -11.36 4.58
N VAL A 161 -1.94 -10.60 3.77
CA VAL A 161 -3.36 -10.82 3.49
C VAL A 161 -3.56 -11.06 2.01
N VAL A 162 -4.25 -12.14 1.68
CA VAL A 162 -4.53 -12.53 0.30
C VAL A 162 -6.02 -12.81 0.09
N ALA A 163 -6.45 -12.73 -1.16
CA ALA A 163 -7.77 -13.17 -1.56
C ALA A 163 -7.89 -14.69 -1.39
N ARG A 164 -8.99 -15.14 -0.81
CA ARG A 164 -9.39 -16.54 -0.76
C ARG A 164 -10.76 -16.68 -1.43
N PRO A 165 -10.94 -17.63 -2.36
CA PRO A 165 -12.24 -17.90 -2.96
C PRO A 165 -13.31 -18.19 -1.90
N ASP A 166 -14.51 -17.64 -2.11
CA ASP A 166 -15.67 -17.80 -1.24
C ASP A 166 -16.94 -17.92 -2.07
N ASP A 167 -17.72 -18.98 -1.87
CA ASP A 167 -18.91 -19.29 -2.69
C ASP A 167 -19.98 -18.22 -2.62
N LYS A 168 -20.06 -17.45 -1.55
CA LYS A 168 -21.07 -16.40 -1.34
C LYS A 168 -20.60 -15.03 -1.77
N TRP A 169 -19.36 -14.71 -1.52
CA TRP A 169 -18.82 -13.35 -1.69
C TRP A 169 -17.85 -13.20 -2.86
N GLY A 170 -17.57 -14.29 -3.60
CA GLY A 170 -16.54 -14.36 -4.62
C GLY A 170 -15.15 -14.55 -4.00
N GLU A 171 -14.71 -13.55 -3.24
CA GLU A 171 -13.47 -13.60 -2.49
C GLU A 171 -13.69 -13.11 -1.05
N THR A 172 -12.78 -13.51 -0.15
CA THR A 172 -12.71 -12.99 1.21
C THR A 172 -11.27 -12.86 1.66
N PRO A 173 -10.94 -11.89 2.56
CA PRO A 173 -9.60 -11.76 3.09
C PRO A 173 -9.20 -13.00 3.92
N CYS A 174 -8.01 -13.52 3.64
CA CYS A 174 -7.33 -14.56 4.42
C CYS A 174 -6.01 -13.98 4.94
N ALA A 175 -5.86 -13.90 6.25
CA ALA A 175 -4.68 -13.34 6.89
C ALA A 175 -3.73 -14.44 7.32
N PHE A 176 -2.47 -14.37 6.86
CA PHE A 176 -1.35 -15.17 7.32
C PHE A 176 -0.53 -14.35 8.31
N ILE A 177 -0.19 -14.92 9.44
CA ILE A 177 0.36 -14.17 10.58
C ILE A 177 1.59 -14.88 11.12
N GLU A 178 2.68 -14.15 11.21
CA GLU A 178 3.88 -14.53 11.91
C GLU A 178 3.93 -13.81 13.26
N LEU A 179 4.02 -14.57 14.34
CA LEU A 179 4.09 -14.03 15.69
C LEU A 179 5.55 -13.66 16.04
N ILE A 180 5.70 -12.77 17.00
CA ILE A 180 6.99 -12.53 17.66
C ILE A 180 7.39 -13.78 18.42
N ASP A 181 8.66 -14.13 18.38
CA ASP A 181 9.19 -15.32 19.07
C ASP A 181 8.78 -15.36 20.55
N GLY A 182 8.19 -16.49 20.96
CA GLY A 182 7.72 -16.69 22.32
C GLY A 182 6.38 -16.01 22.66
N GLN A 183 5.75 -15.36 21.70
CA GLN A 183 4.39 -14.81 21.86
C GLN A 183 3.34 -15.79 21.35
N GLU A 184 2.19 -15.75 21.99
CA GLU A 184 0.99 -16.51 21.60
C GLU A 184 -0.19 -15.54 21.51
N VAL A 185 -1.10 -15.78 20.59
CA VAL A 185 -2.36 -15.05 20.46
C VAL A 185 -3.41 -15.98 19.86
N GLU A 186 -4.61 -15.95 20.41
CA GLU A 186 -5.72 -16.72 19.86
C GLU A 186 -6.41 -15.95 18.71
N GLU A 187 -6.95 -16.70 17.76
CA GLU A 187 -7.69 -16.13 16.62
C GLU A 187 -8.82 -15.18 17.08
N GLY A 188 -9.53 -15.55 18.19
CA GLY A 188 -10.61 -14.74 18.75
C GLY A 188 -10.15 -13.38 19.28
N GLU A 189 -8.98 -13.34 19.91
CA GLU A 189 -8.36 -12.12 20.41
C GLU A 189 -8.00 -11.19 19.24
N LEU A 190 -7.32 -11.73 18.23
CA LEU A 190 -6.91 -10.96 17.07
C LEU A 190 -8.11 -10.45 16.25
N LYS A 191 -9.17 -11.24 16.12
CA LYS A 191 -10.44 -10.80 15.54
C LYS A 191 -11.05 -9.63 16.32
N THR A 192 -11.03 -9.70 17.62
CA THR A 192 -11.55 -8.64 18.49
C THR A 192 -10.74 -7.37 18.35
N PHE A 193 -9.42 -7.50 18.29
CA PHE A 193 -8.51 -6.37 18.03
C PHE A 193 -8.80 -5.73 16.69
N CYS A 194 -8.85 -6.50 15.59
CA CYS A 194 -9.08 -5.97 14.25
C CYS A 194 -10.45 -5.26 14.11
N ARG A 195 -11.48 -5.75 14.82
CA ARG A 195 -12.82 -5.13 14.80
C ARG A 195 -12.87 -3.71 15.34
N GLN A 196 -11.89 -3.29 16.10
CA GLN A 196 -11.81 -1.91 16.61
C GLN A 196 -11.46 -0.90 15.50
N TYR A 197 -10.84 -1.39 14.40
CA TYR A 197 -10.27 -0.55 13.35
C TYR A 197 -10.83 -0.83 11.96
N LEU A 198 -11.33 -2.06 11.71
CA LEU A 198 -11.82 -2.50 10.41
C LEU A 198 -13.35 -2.57 10.35
N ALA A 199 -13.91 -2.10 9.26
CA ALA A 199 -15.30 -2.35 8.92
C ALA A 199 -15.59 -3.86 8.80
N GLY A 200 -16.80 -4.30 9.11
CA GLY A 200 -17.15 -5.72 9.19
C GLY A 200 -16.88 -6.51 7.90
N PHE A 201 -17.07 -5.91 6.73
CA PHE A 201 -16.84 -6.54 5.43
C PHE A 201 -15.35 -6.70 5.09
N LYS A 202 -14.47 -5.89 5.70
CA LYS A 202 -13.01 -5.96 5.56
C LYS A 202 -12.36 -7.01 6.48
N MET A 203 -13.11 -7.56 7.42
CA MET A 203 -12.57 -8.51 8.39
C MET A 203 -12.12 -9.81 7.73
N PRO A 204 -10.88 -10.28 7.97
CA PRO A 204 -10.46 -11.60 7.55
C PRO A 204 -11.38 -12.67 8.09
N LYS A 205 -11.83 -13.58 7.22
CA LYS A 205 -12.60 -14.75 7.63
C LYS A 205 -11.72 -15.90 8.13
N THR A 206 -10.48 -15.93 7.67
CA THR A 206 -9.51 -16.96 8.01
C THR A 206 -8.23 -16.31 8.52
N PHE A 207 -7.70 -16.86 9.62
CA PHE A 207 -6.40 -16.50 10.18
C PHE A 207 -5.53 -17.76 10.20
N VAL A 208 -4.34 -17.68 9.64
CA VAL A 208 -3.37 -18.78 9.57
C VAL A 208 -2.09 -18.34 10.27
N PHE A 209 -1.71 -19.00 11.33
CA PHE A 209 -0.49 -18.70 12.08
C PHE A 209 0.66 -19.56 11.56
N GLN A 210 1.66 -18.93 10.97
CA GLN A 210 2.86 -19.59 10.43
C GLN A 210 3.99 -18.59 10.16
N THR A 211 5.21 -19.10 9.99
CA THR A 211 6.31 -18.29 9.45
C THR A 211 6.02 -17.93 8.00
N LEU A 212 6.19 -16.66 7.65
CA LEU A 212 5.92 -16.17 6.31
C LEU A 212 7.15 -16.34 5.39
N PRO A 213 6.94 -16.77 4.13
CA PRO A 213 8.02 -16.79 3.15
C PRO A 213 8.50 -15.38 2.86
N LYS A 214 9.82 -15.23 2.71
CA LYS A 214 10.47 -13.93 2.47
C LYS A 214 11.38 -14.04 1.26
N THR A 215 11.37 -13.04 0.39
CA THR A 215 12.37 -12.89 -0.67
C THR A 215 13.68 -12.37 -0.11
N LEU A 216 14.75 -12.35 -0.93
CA LEU A 216 16.03 -11.74 -0.57
C LEU A 216 15.90 -10.24 -0.24
N SER A 217 14.88 -9.57 -0.76
CA SER A 217 14.54 -8.17 -0.47
C SER A 217 13.61 -8.00 0.73
N LEU A 218 13.32 -9.08 1.47
CA LEU A 218 12.34 -9.12 2.57
C LEU A 218 10.89 -8.80 2.16
N ILE A 219 10.61 -8.83 0.87
CA ILE A 219 9.25 -8.71 0.34
C ILE A 219 8.63 -10.10 0.34
N HIS A 220 7.37 -10.21 0.76
CA HIS A 220 6.62 -11.47 0.71
C HIS A 220 6.39 -11.93 -0.73
N ILE A 221 6.41 -13.26 -0.92
CA ILE A 221 6.05 -13.90 -2.18
C ILE A 221 4.58 -14.28 -2.14
#